data_0d8a2e31a95adfbfc57e3e02355f6e0c
#
_entry.id   0d8a2e31a95adfbfc57e3e02355f6e0c
#
_cell.length_a   1.000
_cell.length_b   1.000
_cell.length_c   1.000
_cell.angle_alpha   90.00
_cell.angle_beta   90.00
_cell.angle_gamma   90.00
#
_symmetry.space_group_name_H-M   'P 1'
#
loop_
_entity.id
_entity.type
_entity.pdbx_description
1 polymer ?
#
loop_
_entity_poly.entity_id
_entity_poly.type
_entity_poly.pdbx_seq_one_letter_code
_entity_poly.pdbx_strand_id
1 'polypeptide(L)'
;MNTVKSKIRDAATLILVARNKTLSSHFDYRVLLLERGEKSTFMPNKYVFPGGVVEEKADFSNDWMQLFKRSFSEFGADFAPLVNIRGPRPPLLRKSTTDIPSEVGLRICAIRETFEESGILLLRSLTNKQHTQLDLQDVQNWRKQVYADPLNFFIMCRELECVPDVWSLSEWSNWLTPTSFTRRYDTLFYISFLEKEPAVFLDDKEMIHSKWMTPAAAVFKYGKNQIQLGPPQVYELSRFCQFPKLANFKSFQEGRASQGCEQWLPVLLKCTDGILELLPHDDQYPSESEKVLKELINSSTGTVSLTEVPYTIEEWLCNNSHGSNFNRISHKFGDSLSYRVTSNVSLPQGHCLPVTDPVRIQELSQELKQQL
;
A
#
# COMPACT_ATOMS: atom_id res chain seq x y z
N MET A 1 -24.88 26.02 -8.11
CA MET A 1 -23.55 25.53 -7.64
C MET A 1 -23.34 24.14 -8.19
N ASN A 2 -22.40 23.97 -9.11
CA ASN A 2 -22.08 22.66 -9.69
C ASN A 2 -21.36 21.83 -8.64
N THR A 3 -22.05 20.88 -8.04
CA THR A 3 -21.45 19.88 -7.15
C THR A 3 -20.59 18.92 -7.98
N VAL A 4 -19.29 19.10 -7.90
CA VAL A 4 -18.32 18.17 -8.50
C VAL A 4 -18.40 16.86 -7.72
N LYS A 5 -18.96 15.82 -8.33
CA LYS A 5 -18.85 14.45 -7.78
C LYS A 5 -17.37 14.12 -7.60
N SER A 6 -16.96 13.82 -6.38
CA SER A 6 -15.60 13.31 -6.15
C SER A 6 -15.50 11.92 -6.79
N LYS A 7 -14.92 11.87 -7.99
CA LYS A 7 -14.69 10.59 -8.69
C LYS A 7 -13.62 9.82 -7.90
N ILE A 8 -13.94 8.61 -7.44
CA ILE A 8 -12.95 7.69 -6.89
C ILE A 8 -11.99 7.33 -8.03
N ARG A 9 -10.70 7.46 -7.79
CA ARG A 9 -9.65 7.10 -8.75
C ARG A 9 -9.01 5.79 -8.33
N ASP A 10 -8.81 4.90 -9.29
CA ASP A 10 -8.08 3.66 -9.06
C ASP A 10 -6.59 3.97 -8.90
N ALA A 11 -5.95 3.29 -7.95
CA ALA A 11 -4.54 3.49 -7.60
C ALA A 11 -3.87 2.17 -7.24
N ALA A 12 -2.55 2.13 -7.33
CA ALA A 12 -1.76 0.98 -6.93
C ALA A 12 -0.53 1.42 -6.13
N THR A 13 -0.22 0.67 -5.08
CA THR A 13 0.90 0.94 -4.16
C THR A 13 1.75 -0.32 -4.04
N LEU A 14 3.07 -0.16 -3.97
CA LEU A 14 4.02 -1.24 -3.84
C LEU A 14 4.78 -1.18 -2.51
N ILE A 15 4.61 -2.20 -1.70
CA ILE A 15 5.36 -2.39 -0.46
C ILE A 15 6.65 -3.14 -0.81
N LEU A 16 7.78 -2.45 -0.83
CA LEU A 16 9.09 -3.05 -1.05
C LEU A 16 9.68 -3.52 0.27
N VAL A 17 9.92 -4.81 0.37
CA VAL A 17 10.53 -5.47 1.54
C VAL A 17 11.90 -5.99 1.12
N ALA A 18 12.97 -5.46 1.68
CA ALA A 18 14.32 -5.83 1.31
C ALA A 18 15.07 -6.47 2.48
N ARG A 19 15.87 -7.51 2.16
CA ARG A 19 16.75 -8.16 3.14
C ARG A 19 17.72 -7.14 3.75
N ASN A 20 17.84 -7.19 5.05
CA ASN A 20 18.82 -6.44 5.81
C ASN A 20 19.84 -7.40 6.45
N LYS A 21 21.10 -7.29 6.08
CA LYS A 21 22.18 -8.14 6.60
C LYS A 21 22.81 -7.63 7.90
N THR A 22 22.39 -6.47 8.41
CA THR A 22 22.91 -5.96 9.67
C THR A 22 22.30 -6.75 10.83
N LEU A 23 23.15 -7.40 11.62
CA LEU A 23 22.76 -8.32 12.70
C LEU A 23 22.24 -7.60 13.96
N SER A 24 22.10 -6.28 13.95
CA SER A 24 21.74 -5.46 15.12
C SER A 24 20.23 -5.32 15.36
N SER A 25 19.38 -6.00 14.61
CA SER A 25 17.91 -5.86 14.72
C SER A 25 17.22 -7.21 14.88
N HIS A 26 16.05 -7.22 15.53
CA HIS A 26 15.14 -8.36 15.54
C HIS A 26 14.71 -8.76 14.13
N PHE A 27 14.58 -7.75 13.24
CA PHE A 27 14.22 -7.94 11.83
C PHE A 27 15.47 -8.12 10.97
N ASP A 28 15.43 -9.10 10.07
CA ASP A 28 16.43 -9.31 9.02
C ASP A 28 16.01 -8.68 7.68
N TYR A 29 15.06 -7.74 7.72
CA TYR A 29 14.60 -6.97 6.56
C TYR A 29 14.15 -5.57 6.97
N ARG A 30 14.01 -4.69 5.97
CA ARG A 30 13.41 -3.37 6.08
C ARG A 30 12.39 -3.13 4.98
N VAL A 31 11.54 -2.14 5.19
CA VAL A 31 10.51 -1.69 4.26
C VAL A 31 10.84 -0.29 3.80
N LEU A 32 10.67 -0.01 2.50
CA LEU A 32 10.86 1.32 1.95
C LEU A 32 9.67 2.21 2.29
N LEU A 33 9.97 3.39 2.80
CA LEU A 33 9.03 4.48 3.05
C LEU A 33 9.55 5.75 2.39
N LEU A 34 8.67 6.47 1.69
CA LEU A 34 8.94 7.74 1.03
C LEU A 34 8.17 8.85 1.73
N GLU A 35 8.82 9.98 2.01
CA GLU A 35 8.18 11.14 2.64
C GLU A 35 7.67 12.11 1.57
N ARG A 36 6.37 12.37 1.61
CA ARG A 36 5.71 13.33 0.71
C ARG A 36 6.05 14.76 1.11
N GLY A 37 6.34 15.57 0.11
CA GLY A 37 6.63 16.99 0.31
C GLY A 37 5.44 17.76 0.91
N GLU A 38 5.72 18.87 1.57
CA GLU A 38 4.72 19.75 2.21
C GLU A 38 3.66 20.25 1.22
N LYS A 39 4.04 20.45 -0.04
CA LYS A 39 3.13 20.91 -1.12
C LYS A 39 2.27 19.80 -1.71
N SER A 40 2.40 18.57 -1.25
CA SER A 40 1.59 17.46 -1.74
C SER A 40 0.11 17.72 -1.45
N THR A 41 -0.74 17.51 -2.45
CA THR A 41 -2.19 17.74 -2.34
C THR A 41 -2.92 16.63 -1.58
N PHE A 42 -2.25 15.51 -1.31
CA PHE A 42 -2.77 14.39 -0.55
C PHE A 42 -1.71 13.90 0.43
N MET A 43 -2.06 13.82 1.70
CA MET A 43 -1.17 13.38 2.81
C MET A 43 0.20 14.09 2.84
N PRO A 44 0.30 15.44 2.86
CA PRO A 44 1.57 16.12 2.96
C PRO A 44 2.33 15.74 4.24
N ASN A 45 3.67 15.75 4.17
CA ASN A 45 4.59 15.45 5.29
C ASN A 45 4.41 14.04 5.90
N LYS A 46 3.79 13.10 5.16
CA LYS A 46 3.62 11.72 5.63
C LYS A 46 4.54 10.77 4.87
N TYR A 47 5.03 9.79 5.60
CA TYR A 47 5.70 8.63 4.99
C TYR A 47 4.66 7.67 4.43
N VAL A 48 4.84 7.30 3.19
CA VAL A 48 3.97 6.38 2.43
C VAL A 48 4.81 5.29 1.77
N PHE A 49 4.18 4.22 1.34
CA PHE A 49 4.79 3.29 0.39
C PHE A 49 4.74 3.90 -1.02
N PRO A 50 5.70 3.60 -1.91
CA PRO A 50 5.65 4.05 -3.30
C PRO A 50 4.34 3.68 -3.99
N GLY A 51 3.80 4.57 -4.79
CA GLY A 51 2.59 4.30 -5.54
C GLY A 51 1.78 5.54 -5.90
N GLY A 52 0.88 5.37 -6.84
CA GLY A 52 0.07 6.47 -7.34
C GLY A 52 -1.14 6.01 -8.13
N VAL A 53 -1.63 6.89 -8.98
CA VAL A 53 -2.88 6.73 -9.70
C VAL A 53 -2.67 6.00 -11.01
N VAL A 54 -3.64 5.16 -11.35
CA VAL A 54 -3.69 4.50 -12.64
C VAL A 54 -3.81 5.52 -13.77
N GLU A 55 -2.92 5.42 -14.73
CA GLU A 55 -3.00 6.11 -16.02
C GLU A 55 -3.41 5.11 -17.10
N GLU A 56 -4.74 5.04 -17.37
CA GLU A 56 -5.33 3.98 -18.21
C GLU A 56 -4.63 3.81 -19.57
N LYS A 57 -4.27 4.92 -20.22
CA LYS A 57 -3.60 4.90 -21.52
C LYS A 57 -2.19 4.30 -21.48
N ALA A 58 -1.52 4.39 -20.35
CA ALA A 58 -0.19 3.86 -20.15
C ALA A 58 -0.23 2.45 -19.52
N ASP A 59 -0.89 2.31 -18.36
CA ASP A 59 -0.84 1.10 -17.55
C ASP A 59 -1.69 -0.02 -18.15
N PHE A 60 -2.72 0.32 -18.94
CA PHE A 60 -3.65 -0.62 -19.59
C PHE A 60 -3.54 -0.59 -21.13
N SER A 61 -2.45 -0.04 -21.70
CA SER A 61 -2.24 -0.08 -23.14
C SER A 61 -2.15 -1.52 -23.67
N ASN A 62 -2.88 -1.79 -24.76
CA ASN A 62 -2.78 -3.08 -25.45
C ASN A 62 -1.38 -3.35 -26.02
N ASP A 63 -0.55 -2.32 -26.17
CA ASP A 63 0.83 -2.47 -26.64
C ASP A 63 1.66 -3.36 -25.71
N TRP A 64 1.37 -3.37 -24.41
CA TRP A 64 2.01 -4.28 -23.45
C TRP A 64 1.91 -5.74 -23.86
N MET A 65 0.80 -6.15 -24.51
CA MET A 65 0.63 -7.55 -24.93
C MET A 65 1.69 -8.02 -25.90
N GLN A 66 2.26 -7.14 -26.71
CA GLN A 66 3.34 -7.50 -27.63
C GLN A 66 4.62 -7.90 -26.87
N LEU A 67 4.97 -7.11 -25.83
CA LEU A 67 6.13 -7.40 -24.99
C LEU A 67 5.89 -8.64 -24.11
N PHE A 68 4.72 -8.76 -23.50
CA PHE A 68 4.38 -9.90 -22.65
C PHE A 68 4.32 -11.22 -23.43
N LYS A 69 3.80 -11.24 -24.67
CA LYS A 69 3.82 -12.44 -25.52
C LYS A 69 5.24 -12.93 -25.79
N ARG A 70 6.22 -12.02 -25.98
CA ARG A 70 7.62 -12.40 -26.05
C ARG A 70 8.10 -13.03 -24.74
N SER A 71 7.75 -12.40 -23.60
CA SER A 71 8.08 -12.94 -22.26
C SER A 71 7.49 -14.34 -22.04
N PHE A 72 6.25 -14.59 -22.50
CA PHE A 72 5.62 -15.92 -22.38
C PHE A 72 6.39 -16.97 -23.16
N SER A 73 6.83 -16.65 -24.36
CA SER A 73 7.63 -17.56 -25.20
C SER A 73 9.00 -17.87 -24.60
N GLU A 74 9.65 -16.86 -24.00
CA GLU A 74 11.01 -17.02 -23.46
C GLU A 74 11.03 -17.73 -22.09
N PHE A 75 10.04 -17.47 -21.21
CA PHE A 75 10.08 -17.92 -19.83
C PHE A 75 8.95 -18.88 -19.45
N GLY A 76 8.02 -19.17 -20.37
CA GLY A 76 6.84 -20.01 -20.08
C GLY A 76 5.91 -19.44 -19.02
N ALA A 77 6.05 -18.16 -18.68
CA ALA A 77 5.24 -17.48 -17.68
C ALA A 77 4.11 -16.70 -18.35
N ASP A 78 2.87 -17.03 -18.03
CA ASP A 78 1.67 -16.32 -18.47
C ASP A 78 1.04 -15.52 -17.32
N PHE A 79 -0.15 -14.96 -17.55
CA PHE A 79 -0.89 -14.23 -16.53
C PHE A 79 -1.78 -15.12 -15.63
N ALA A 80 -1.87 -16.42 -15.91
CA ALA A 80 -2.75 -17.31 -15.18
C ALA A 80 -2.55 -17.29 -13.65
N PRO A 81 -1.30 -17.26 -13.12
CA PRO A 81 -1.08 -17.15 -11.67
C PRO A 81 -1.57 -15.83 -11.06
N LEU A 82 -1.68 -14.77 -11.86
CA LEU A 82 -2.06 -13.44 -11.41
C LEU A 82 -3.58 -13.23 -11.42
N VAL A 83 -4.29 -13.91 -12.34
CA VAL A 83 -5.73 -13.72 -12.56
C VAL A 83 -6.58 -14.81 -11.91
N ASN A 84 -6.02 -16.02 -11.69
CA ASN A 84 -6.75 -17.16 -11.12
C ASN A 84 -6.70 -17.13 -9.57
N ILE A 85 -7.17 -16.05 -8.97
CA ILE A 85 -7.27 -15.88 -7.53
C ILE A 85 -8.64 -16.38 -7.07
N ARG A 86 -8.67 -17.20 -6.01
CA ARG A 86 -9.88 -17.88 -5.52
C ARG A 86 -10.70 -17.05 -4.53
N GLY A 87 -10.07 -16.12 -3.83
CA GLY A 87 -10.70 -15.34 -2.78
C GLY A 87 -11.47 -14.11 -3.26
N PRO A 88 -11.89 -13.23 -2.36
CA PRO A 88 -12.54 -11.98 -2.70
C PRO A 88 -11.71 -11.13 -3.63
N ARG A 89 -12.42 -10.43 -4.52
CA ARG A 89 -11.81 -9.53 -5.50
C ARG A 89 -12.36 -8.12 -5.32
N PRO A 90 -11.54 -7.12 -4.99
CA PRO A 90 -11.96 -5.73 -4.94
C PRO A 90 -12.58 -5.27 -6.27
N PRO A 91 -13.52 -4.30 -6.24
CA PRO A 91 -14.20 -3.82 -7.44
C PRO A 91 -13.27 -3.32 -8.55
N LEU A 92 -12.13 -2.72 -8.19
CA LEU A 92 -11.14 -2.23 -9.16
C LEU A 92 -10.52 -3.35 -10.02
N LEU A 93 -10.46 -4.60 -9.51
CA LEU A 93 -9.95 -5.76 -10.26
C LEU A 93 -10.95 -6.37 -11.26
N ARG A 94 -12.16 -5.82 -11.37
CA ARG A 94 -13.21 -6.33 -12.27
C ARG A 94 -13.43 -5.46 -13.51
N LYS A 95 -12.61 -4.43 -13.72
CA LYS A 95 -12.92 -3.33 -14.64
C LYS A 95 -12.02 -3.23 -15.87
N SER A 96 -11.37 -4.27 -16.34
CA SER A 96 -10.56 -4.12 -17.56
C SER A 96 -11.45 -3.85 -18.79
N THR A 97 -11.11 -2.82 -19.53
CA THR A 97 -11.71 -2.46 -20.82
C THR A 97 -10.76 -2.74 -21.99
N THR A 98 -9.59 -3.31 -21.73
CA THR A 98 -8.55 -3.64 -22.70
C THR A 98 -8.18 -5.11 -22.61
N ASP A 99 -7.26 -5.58 -23.48
CA ASP A 99 -6.72 -6.94 -23.45
C ASP A 99 -5.79 -7.20 -22.24
N ILE A 100 -5.41 -6.13 -21.52
CA ILE A 100 -4.62 -6.23 -20.29
C ILE A 100 -5.57 -6.48 -19.11
N PRO A 101 -5.46 -7.63 -18.41
CA PRO A 101 -6.24 -7.87 -17.19
C PRO A 101 -6.00 -6.79 -16.13
N SER A 102 -7.01 -6.48 -15.34
CA SER A 102 -6.89 -5.48 -14.26
C SER A 102 -5.78 -5.81 -13.27
N GLU A 103 -5.60 -7.09 -12.99
CA GLU A 103 -4.51 -7.60 -12.15
C GLU A 103 -3.12 -7.25 -12.70
N VAL A 104 -2.98 -7.19 -14.00
CA VAL A 104 -1.71 -6.88 -14.67
C VAL A 104 -1.53 -5.37 -14.78
N GLY A 105 -2.54 -4.64 -15.26
CA GLY A 105 -2.47 -3.18 -15.40
C GLY A 105 -2.17 -2.47 -14.08
N LEU A 106 -2.80 -2.90 -12.98
CA LEU A 106 -2.52 -2.35 -11.65
C LEU A 106 -1.09 -2.66 -11.15
N ARG A 107 -0.51 -3.82 -11.52
CA ARG A 107 0.89 -4.13 -11.22
C ARG A 107 1.85 -3.27 -12.04
N ILE A 108 1.52 -3.03 -13.32
CA ILE A 108 2.29 -2.10 -14.16
C ILE A 108 2.28 -0.70 -13.53
N CYS A 109 1.10 -0.19 -13.13
CA CYS A 109 0.97 1.07 -12.41
C CYS A 109 1.86 1.11 -11.16
N ALA A 110 1.79 0.11 -10.29
CA ALA A 110 2.58 0.05 -9.06
C ALA A 110 4.10 0.09 -9.33
N ILE A 111 4.57 -0.61 -10.38
CA ILE A 111 5.98 -0.62 -10.78
C ILE A 111 6.40 0.72 -11.40
N ARG A 112 5.56 1.29 -12.27
CA ARG A 112 5.81 2.60 -12.89
C ARG A 112 5.93 3.70 -11.84
N GLU A 113 4.96 3.81 -10.95
CA GLU A 113 4.94 4.80 -9.87
C GLU A 113 6.15 4.62 -8.93
N THR A 114 6.49 3.36 -8.59
CA THR A 114 7.71 3.08 -7.80
C THR A 114 8.96 3.59 -8.51
N PHE A 115 9.06 3.41 -9.82
CA PHE A 115 10.17 3.94 -10.61
C PHE A 115 10.17 5.47 -10.62
N GLU A 116 9.03 6.11 -10.85
CA GLU A 116 8.90 7.57 -10.86
C GLU A 116 9.29 8.19 -9.52
N GLU A 117 8.85 7.63 -8.41
CA GLU A 117 9.07 8.18 -7.07
C GLU A 117 10.45 7.84 -6.48
N SER A 118 11.00 6.67 -6.77
CA SER A 118 12.21 6.16 -6.10
C SER A 118 13.38 5.81 -7.03
N GLY A 119 13.17 5.74 -8.33
CA GLY A 119 14.15 5.25 -9.30
C GLY A 119 14.38 3.74 -9.27
N ILE A 120 13.63 2.99 -8.44
CA ILE A 120 13.76 1.54 -8.35
C ILE A 120 13.00 0.89 -9.51
N LEU A 121 13.69 0.07 -10.29
CA LEU A 121 13.16 -0.67 -11.42
C LEU A 121 12.96 -2.15 -11.07
N LEU A 122 11.74 -2.63 -11.24
CA LEU A 122 11.39 -4.05 -11.17
C LEU A 122 11.07 -4.53 -12.57
N LEU A 123 12.10 -5.00 -13.27
CA LEU A 123 12.02 -5.40 -14.66
C LEU A 123 12.52 -6.83 -14.84
N ARG A 124 11.93 -7.53 -15.81
CA ARG A 124 12.39 -8.85 -16.30
C ARG A 124 12.90 -8.70 -17.72
N SER A 125 14.14 -9.10 -17.97
CA SER A 125 14.74 -9.07 -19.31
C SER A 125 14.01 -10.04 -20.25
N LEU A 126 13.85 -9.66 -21.51
CA LEU A 126 13.37 -10.51 -22.59
C LEU A 126 14.52 -11.23 -23.32
N THR A 127 15.74 -11.01 -22.90
CA THR A 127 16.93 -11.64 -23.47
C THR A 127 17.74 -12.27 -22.36
N ASN A 128 18.46 -13.37 -22.64
CA ASN A 128 19.39 -13.98 -21.69
C ASN A 128 20.61 -13.11 -21.37
N LYS A 129 20.67 -11.91 -21.90
CA LYS A 129 21.70 -10.94 -21.50
C LYS A 129 21.36 -10.48 -20.06
N GLN A 130 22.33 -10.61 -19.15
CA GLN A 130 22.26 -9.90 -17.88
C GLN A 130 21.83 -8.47 -18.19
N HIS A 131 20.80 -7.95 -17.49
CA HIS A 131 20.36 -6.59 -17.67
C HIS A 131 21.58 -5.69 -17.77
N THR A 132 21.66 -4.93 -18.85
CA THR A 132 22.56 -3.79 -18.90
C THR A 132 22.13 -2.96 -17.70
N GLN A 133 22.93 -2.98 -16.65
CA GLN A 133 22.66 -2.22 -15.44
C GLN A 133 22.66 -0.77 -15.90
N LEU A 134 21.46 -0.17 -15.98
CA LEU A 134 21.34 1.24 -16.36
C LEU A 134 22.23 2.04 -15.41
N ASP A 135 23.02 2.92 -15.96
CA ASP A 135 23.75 3.85 -15.12
C ASP A 135 22.79 4.87 -14.47
N LEU A 136 23.28 5.59 -13.48
CA LEU A 136 22.46 6.56 -12.78
C LEU A 136 21.89 7.64 -13.71
N GLN A 137 22.64 8.05 -14.73
CA GLN A 137 22.23 9.08 -15.67
C GLN A 137 21.07 8.60 -16.54
N ASP A 138 21.14 7.34 -17.01
CA ASP A 138 20.08 6.71 -17.81
C ASP A 138 18.80 6.55 -16.99
N VAL A 139 18.91 6.10 -15.74
CA VAL A 139 17.77 6.00 -14.82
C VAL A 139 17.10 7.38 -14.65
N GLN A 140 17.89 8.43 -14.42
CA GLN A 140 17.34 9.78 -14.23
C GLN A 140 16.71 10.33 -15.51
N ASN A 141 17.30 10.05 -16.67
CA ASN A 141 16.76 10.47 -17.96
C ASN A 141 15.41 9.81 -18.25
N TRP A 142 15.30 8.51 -18.03
CA TRP A 142 14.05 7.78 -18.20
C TRP A 142 12.98 8.23 -17.21
N ARG A 143 13.34 8.44 -15.95
CA ARG A 143 12.40 8.97 -14.94
C ARG A 143 11.79 10.30 -15.36
N LYS A 144 12.59 11.23 -15.86
CA LYS A 144 12.09 12.54 -16.36
C LYS A 144 11.11 12.36 -17.52
N GLN A 145 11.38 11.42 -18.42
CA GLN A 145 10.49 11.14 -19.55
C GLN A 145 9.19 10.48 -19.08
N VAL A 146 9.26 9.48 -18.21
CA VAL A 146 8.08 8.78 -17.67
C VAL A 146 7.23 9.75 -16.83
N TYR A 147 7.83 10.58 -16.01
CA TYR A 147 7.12 11.60 -15.24
C TYR A 147 6.39 12.62 -16.14
N ALA A 148 6.99 12.98 -17.28
CA ALA A 148 6.37 13.89 -18.25
C ALA A 148 5.21 13.24 -19.02
N ASP A 149 5.32 11.97 -19.34
CA ASP A 149 4.29 11.17 -20.00
C ASP A 149 4.45 9.69 -19.58
N PRO A 150 3.49 9.13 -18.82
CA PRO A 150 3.52 7.74 -18.37
C PRO A 150 3.67 6.69 -19.48
N LEU A 151 3.26 7.00 -20.72
CA LEU A 151 3.49 6.12 -21.89
C LEU A 151 4.98 5.85 -22.15
N ASN A 152 5.86 6.74 -21.73
CA ASN A 152 7.30 6.54 -21.85
C ASN A 152 7.81 5.35 -21.02
N PHE A 153 7.05 4.87 -20.03
CA PHE A 153 7.41 3.66 -19.30
C PHE A 153 7.34 2.42 -20.21
N PHE A 154 6.33 2.35 -21.08
CA PHE A 154 6.27 1.30 -22.11
C PHE A 154 7.41 1.43 -23.13
N ILE A 155 7.68 2.66 -23.59
CA ILE A 155 8.77 2.93 -24.55
C ILE A 155 10.11 2.51 -23.97
N MET A 156 10.39 2.87 -22.72
CA MET A 156 11.59 2.46 -21.99
C MET A 156 11.71 0.93 -21.94
N CYS A 157 10.66 0.24 -21.55
CA CYS A 157 10.69 -1.23 -21.46
C CYS A 157 10.94 -1.88 -22.81
N ARG A 158 10.36 -1.34 -23.89
CA ARG A 158 10.59 -1.82 -25.26
C ARG A 158 12.04 -1.60 -25.70
N GLU A 159 12.61 -0.43 -25.46
CA GLU A 159 14.00 -0.11 -25.84
C GLU A 159 15.01 -0.91 -25.03
N LEU A 160 14.71 -1.18 -23.77
CA LEU A 160 15.55 -2.00 -22.88
C LEU A 160 15.35 -3.52 -23.09
N GLU A 161 14.48 -3.93 -24.02
CA GLU A 161 14.10 -5.33 -24.22
C GLU A 161 13.71 -6.04 -22.91
N CYS A 162 12.82 -5.43 -22.16
CA CYS A 162 12.32 -5.95 -20.89
C CYS A 162 10.80 -5.76 -20.74
N VAL A 163 10.24 -6.37 -19.69
CA VAL A 163 8.87 -6.15 -19.23
C VAL A 163 8.87 -5.80 -17.75
N PRO A 164 7.85 -5.07 -17.25
CA PRO A 164 7.63 -4.96 -15.81
C PRO A 164 7.50 -6.36 -15.19
N ASP A 165 8.22 -6.62 -14.10
CA ASP A 165 8.16 -7.92 -13.42
C ASP A 165 6.89 -8.03 -12.55
N VAL A 166 5.75 -8.10 -13.22
CA VAL A 166 4.42 -8.19 -12.60
C VAL A 166 4.25 -9.43 -11.73
N TRP A 167 5.04 -10.47 -11.97
CA TRP A 167 5.01 -11.74 -11.22
C TRP A 167 5.71 -11.65 -9.87
N SER A 168 6.62 -10.67 -9.68
CA SER A 168 7.25 -10.43 -8.39
C SER A 168 6.34 -9.72 -7.38
N LEU A 169 5.17 -9.25 -7.82
CA LEU A 169 4.20 -8.54 -7.00
C LEU A 169 3.07 -9.48 -6.57
N SER A 170 2.87 -9.62 -5.27
CA SER A 170 1.73 -10.33 -4.70
C SER A 170 0.71 -9.35 -4.13
N GLU A 171 -0.59 -9.64 -4.32
CA GLU A 171 -1.66 -8.85 -3.70
C GLU A 171 -1.58 -8.95 -2.17
N TRP A 172 -1.69 -7.79 -1.52
CA TRP A 172 -1.59 -7.72 -0.07
C TRP A 172 -2.89 -7.25 0.59
N SER A 173 -3.35 -6.05 0.26
CA SER A 173 -4.58 -5.47 0.81
C SER A 173 -5.16 -4.42 -0.16
N ASN A 174 -6.43 -4.07 0.04
CA ASN A 174 -7.06 -2.98 -0.73
C ASN A 174 -7.74 -1.99 0.23
N TRP A 175 -7.38 -0.72 0.08
CA TRP A 175 -7.88 0.37 0.91
C TRP A 175 -8.62 1.39 0.06
N LEU A 176 -9.87 1.66 0.42
CA LEU A 176 -10.67 2.73 -0.15
C LEU A 176 -10.67 3.93 0.79
N THR A 177 -10.27 5.09 0.27
CA THR A 177 -10.27 6.33 1.07
C THR A 177 -11.66 6.62 1.65
N PRO A 178 -11.76 6.97 2.95
CA PRO A 178 -13.03 7.28 3.61
C PRO A 178 -13.85 8.34 2.87
N THR A 179 -15.17 8.29 3.06
CA THR A 179 -16.13 9.17 2.36
C THR A 179 -16.02 10.65 2.75
N SER A 180 -15.42 10.94 3.90
CA SER A 180 -15.19 12.32 4.38
C SER A 180 -14.10 13.08 3.62
N PHE A 181 -13.35 12.41 2.74
CA PHE A 181 -12.29 13.05 1.96
C PHE A 181 -12.82 13.52 0.60
N THR A 182 -12.42 14.70 0.17
CA THR A 182 -12.77 15.26 -1.15
C THR A 182 -12.06 14.55 -2.31
N ARG A 183 -10.86 14.04 -2.06
CA ARG A 183 -10.10 13.22 -3.02
C ARG A 183 -10.06 11.81 -2.50
N ARG A 184 -10.55 10.87 -3.29
CA ARG A 184 -10.69 9.48 -2.86
C ARG A 184 -10.03 8.55 -3.87
N TYR A 185 -9.35 7.55 -3.33
CA TYR A 185 -8.62 6.54 -4.09
C TYR A 185 -9.07 5.15 -3.64
N ASP A 186 -9.28 4.27 -4.61
CA ASP A 186 -9.39 2.83 -4.41
C ASP A 186 -8.01 2.25 -4.70
N THR A 187 -7.26 1.90 -3.66
CA THR A 187 -5.84 1.58 -3.78
C THR A 187 -5.56 0.12 -3.48
N LEU A 188 -5.05 -0.61 -4.48
CA LEU A 188 -4.54 -1.96 -4.28
C LEU A 188 -3.08 -1.92 -3.85
N PHE A 189 -2.79 -2.54 -2.70
CA PHE A 189 -1.45 -2.67 -2.16
C PHE A 189 -0.86 -4.00 -2.58
N TYR A 190 0.27 -3.94 -3.25
CA TYR A 190 1.11 -5.09 -3.59
C TYR A 190 2.30 -5.17 -2.65
N ILE A 191 2.88 -6.37 -2.50
CA ILE A 191 4.13 -6.60 -1.78
C ILE A 191 5.13 -7.30 -2.71
N SER A 192 6.39 -6.89 -2.63
CA SER A 192 7.51 -7.54 -3.32
C SER A 192 8.72 -7.66 -2.41
N PHE A 193 9.41 -8.80 -2.50
CA PHE A 193 10.55 -9.14 -1.67
C PHE A 193 11.84 -9.05 -2.46
N LEU A 194 12.81 -8.26 -1.96
CA LEU A 194 14.10 -8.01 -2.59
C LEU A 194 15.24 -8.64 -1.78
N GLU A 195 16.24 -9.18 -2.47
CA GLU A 195 17.41 -9.78 -1.82
C GLU A 195 18.37 -8.76 -1.19
N LYS A 196 18.26 -7.49 -1.58
CA LYS A 196 19.03 -6.36 -1.02
C LYS A 196 18.26 -5.06 -1.17
N GLU A 197 18.58 -4.09 -0.34
CA GLU A 197 18.05 -2.74 -0.47
C GLU A 197 18.66 -2.06 -1.70
N PRO A 198 17.87 -1.72 -2.72
CA PRO A 198 18.37 -0.92 -3.83
C PRO A 198 18.62 0.53 -3.40
N ALA A 199 19.50 1.23 -4.13
CA ALA A 199 19.66 2.66 -3.99
C ALA A 199 18.36 3.37 -4.39
N VAL A 200 18.00 4.41 -3.64
CA VAL A 200 16.83 5.26 -3.90
C VAL A 200 17.31 6.61 -4.41
N PHE A 201 16.70 7.06 -5.48
CA PHE A 201 16.97 8.35 -6.09
C PHE A 201 15.66 9.15 -6.12
N LEU A 202 15.54 10.16 -5.28
CA LEU A 202 14.36 11.01 -5.23
C LEU A 202 14.38 12.06 -6.35
N ASP A 203 13.20 12.59 -6.67
CA ASP A 203 13.05 13.65 -7.66
C ASP A 203 13.06 15.06 -7.03
N ASP A 204 13.10 15.12 -5.69
CA ASP A 204 13.08 16.34 -4.86
C ASP A 204 11.84 17.24 -5.08
N LYS A 205 10.79 16.72 -5.72
CA LYS A 205 9.56 17.44 -6.00
C LYS A 205 8.38 16.91 -5.21
N GLU A 206 8.03 15.64 -5.44
CA GLU A 206 6.92 14.98 -4.78
C GLU A 206 7.37 14.23 -3.54
N MET A 207 8.46 13.48 -3.63
CA MET A 207 9.08 12.74 -2.53
C MET A 207 10.39 13.40 -2.12
N ILE A 208 10.44 13.86 -0.85
CA ILE A 208 11.58 14.67 -0.35
C ILE A 208 12.59 13.85 0.45
N HIS A 209 12.15 12.73 1.05
CA HIS A 209 13.03 11.81 1.78
C HIS A 209 12.63 10.36 1.55
N SER A 210 13.59 9.47 1.68
CA SER A 210 13.38 8.03 1.69
C SER A 210 14.03 7.38 2.89
N LYS A 211 13.39 6.36 3.43
CA LYS A 211 13.94 5.56 4.55
C LYS A 211 13.63 4.08 4.37
N TRP A 212 14.65 3.27 4.51
CA TRP A 212 14.51 1.85 4.76
C TRP A 212 14.40 1.64 6.27
N MET A 213 13.26 1.15 6.76
CA MET A 213 13.00 1.00 8.20
C MET A 213 12.44 -0.40 8.49
N THR A 214 12.80 -0.94 9.67
CA THR A 214 12.06 -2.11 10.17
C THR A 214 10.63 -1.73 10.49
N PRO A 215 9.64 -2.64 10.33
CA PRO A 215 8.25 -2.32 10.63
C PRO A 215 8.05 -1.75 12.03
N ALA A 216 8.63 -2.40 13.04
CA ALA A 216 8.49 -1.97 14.43
C ALA A 216 9.12 -0.60 14.67
N ALA A 217 10.28 -0.30 14.07
CA ALA A 217 10.91 1.03 14.19
C ALA A 217 10.03 2.13 13.59
N ALA A 218 9.37 1.87 12.46
CA ALA A 218 8.45 2.83 11.85
C ALA A 218 7.23 3.09 12.74
N VAL A 219 6.56 2.03 13.22
CA VAL A 219 5.40 2.16 14.11
C VAL A 219 5.77 2.83 15.44
N PHE A 220 6.92 2.46 16.03
CA PHE A 220 7.40 3.09 17.27
C PHE A 220 7.70 4.59 17.09
N LYS A 221 8.42 4.96 16.01
CA LYS A 221 8.71 6.38 15.70
C LYS A 221 7.44 7.18 15.43
N TYR A 222 6.45 6.58 14.78
CA TYR A 222 5.13 7.21 14.61
C TYR A 222 4.46 7.44 15.98
N GLY A 223 4.42 6.44 16.85
CA GLY A 223 3.89 6.56 18.21
C GLY A 223 4.62 7.60 19.08
N LYS A 224 5.89 7.93 18.74
CA LYS A 224 6.67 8.99 19.38
C LYS A 224 6.59 10.34 18.64
N ASN A 225 5.73 10.46 17.64
CA ASN A 225 5.56 11.65 16.80
C ASN A 225 6.85 12.11 16.08
N GLN A 226 7.78 11.16 15.85
CA GLN A 226 9.04 11.43 15.14
C GLN A 226 8.90 11.32 13.61
N ILE A 227 7.87 10.63 13.14
CA ILE A 227 7.46 10.56 11.74
C ILE A 227 5.93 10.57 11.67
N GLN A 228 5.39 10.95 10.52
CA GLN A 228 3.96 10.89 10.27
C GLN A 228 3.66 9.77 9.28
N LEU A 229 2.66 8.95 9.58
CA LEU A 229 2.18 7.85 8.72
C LEU A 229 0.69 8.03 8.44
N GLY A 230 0.22 7.49 7.33
CA GLY A 230 -1.21 7.32 7.10
C GLY A 230 -1.77 6.08 7.82
N PRO A 231 -3.09 6.02 8.08
CA PRO A 231 -3.70 4.86 8.73
C PRO A 231 -3.40 3.51 8.03
N PRO A 232 -3.48 3.40 6.69
CA PRO A 232 -3.11 2.16 6.03
C PRO A 232 -1.66 1.75 6.29
N GLN A 233 -0.71 2.72 6.25
CA GLN A 233 0.71 2.42 6.48
C GLN A 233 0.95 1.90 7.89
N VAL A 234 0.32 2.51 8.89
CA VAL A 234 0.48 2.06 10.29
C VAL A 234 -0.09 0.67 10.47
N TYR A 235 -1.29 0.41 9.94
CA TYR A 235 -1.95 -0.88 10.06
C TYR A 235 -1.12 -1.99 9.40
N GLU A 236 -0.64 -1.78 8.18
CA GLU A 236 0.15 -2.76 7.43
C GLU A 236 1.53 -2.98 8.08
N LEU A 237 2.22 -1.92 8.51
CA LEU A 237 3.48 -2.06 9.24
C LEU A 237 3.29 -2.82 10.56
N SER A 238 2.16 -2.61 11.26
CA SER A 238 1.84 -3.37 12.48
C SER A 238 1.57 -4.85 12.20
N ARG A 239 1.01 -5.20 11.03
CA ARG A 239 0.89 -6.59 10.55
C ARG A 239 2.27 -7.21 10.32
N PHE A 240 3.21 -6.46 9.72
CA PHE A 240 4.56 -6.96 9.44
C PHE A 240 5.36 -7.23 10.72
N CYS A 241 4.99 -6.60 11.84
CA CYS A 241 5.60 -6.89 13.14
C CYS A 241 5.39 -8.35 13.62
N GLN A 242 4.44 -9.10 13.03
CA GLN A 242 4.28 -10.53 13.27
C GLN A 242 5.45 -11.38 12.70
N PHE A 243 6.20 -10.83 11.75
CA PHE A 243 7.21 -11.59 11.00
C PHE A 243 8.59 -10.97 11.12
N PRO A 244 9.31 -11.15 12.24
CA PRO A 244 10.68 -10.61 12.35
C PRO A 244 11.66 -11.19 11.32
N LYS A 245 11.39 -12.37 10.76
CA LYS A 245 12.24 -13.03 9.77
C LYS A 245 11.62 -13.01 8.38
N LEU A 246 12.39 -12.50 7.42
CA LEU A 246 11.98 -12.37 6.01
C LEU A 246 11.49 -13.70 5.43
N ALA A 247 12.16 -14.81 5.77
CA ALA A 247 11.77 -16.13 5.28
C ALA A 247 10.35 -16.51 5.73
N ASN A 248 10.00 -16.26 6.99
CA ASN A 248 8.66 -16.52 7.53
C ASN A 248 7.62 -15.61 6.89
N PHE A 249 7.96 -14.34 6.67
CA PHE A 249 7.07 -13.38 6.00
C PHE A 249 6.79 -13.80 4.56
N LYS A 250 7.83 -14.17 3.81
CA LYS A 250 7.72 -14.64 2.44
C LYS A 250 6.88 -15.92 2.36
N SER A 251 7.15 -16.90 3.22
CA SER A 251 6.37 -18.16 3.28
C SER A 251 4.89 -17.90 3.61
N PHE A 252 4.59 -16.99 4.55
CA PHE A 252 3.23 -16.58 4.84
C PHE A 252 2.53 -15.98 3.61
N GLN A 253 3.21 -15.05 2.91
CA GLN A 253 2.68 -14.41 1.72
C GLN A 253 2.45 -15.40 0.57
N GLU A 254 3.38 -16.31 0.33
CA GLU A 254 3.26 -17.38 -0.67
C GLU A 254 2.06 -18.28 -0.38
N GLY A 255 1.87 -18.67 0.89
CA GLY A 255 0.75 -19.49 1.32
C GLY A 255 -0.63 -18.85 1.12
N ARG A 256 -0.69 -17.49 1.11
CA ARG A 256 -1.95 -16.76 0.90
C ARG A 256 -2.11 -16.12 -0.47
N ALA A 257 -1.12 -16.21 -1.35
CA ALA A 257 -1.10 -15.48 -2.63
C ALA A 257 -2.35 -15.71 -3.50
N SER A 258 -2.97 -16.90 -3.41
CA SER A 258 -4.20 -17.24 -4.14
C SER A 258 -5.49 -16.91 -3.41
N GLN A 259 -5.43 -16.33 -2.20
CA GLN A 259 -6.60 -16.10 -1.35
C GLN A 259 -7.32 -14.78 -1.61
N GLY A 260 -6.73 -13.91 -2.44
CA GLY A 260 -7.29 -12.60 -2.75
C GLY A 260 -7.22 -11.61 -1.60
N CYS A 261 -7.94 -10.50 -1.75
CA CYS A 261 -8.10 -9.50 -0.71
C CYS A 261 -9.47 -8.83 -0.81
N GLU A 262 -9.95 -8.32 0.32
CA GLU A 262 -11.17 -7.55 0.42
C GLU A 262 -10.87 -6.06 0.25
N GLN A 263 -11.87 -5.29 -0.20
CA GLN A 263 -11.81 -3.84 -0.13
C GLN A 263 -12.16 -3.38 1.28
N TRP A 264 -11.27 -2.62 1.88
CA TRP A 264 -11.46 -2.01 3.19
C TRP A 264 -11.79 -0.53 3.06
N LEU A 265 -12.94 -0.14 3.59
CA LEU A 265 -13.35 1.25 3.70
C LEU A 265 -13.44 1.61 5.18
N PRO A 266 -12.53 2.41 5.73
CA PRO A 266 -12.66 2.90 7.10
C PRO A 266 -13.88 3.79 7.27
N VAL A 267 -14.65 3.58 8.34
CA VAL A 267 -15.74 4.45 8.77
C VAL A 267 -15.24 5.33 9.90
N LEU A 268 -15.25 6.64 9.69
CA LEU A 268 -14.67 7.60 10.63
C LEU A 268 -15.73 8.16 11.57
N LEU A 269 -15.45 8.10 12.87
CA LEU A 269 -16.20 8.75 13.93
C LEU A 269 -15.33 9.86 14.52
N LYS A 270 -15.87 11.09 14.55
CA LYS A 270 -15.23 12.22 15.19
C LYS A 270 -15.69 12.30 16.65
N CYS A 271 -14.85 11.86 17.55
CA CYS A 271 -15.02 12.01 18.98
C CYS A 271 -14.57 13.40 19.45
N THR A 272 -14.92 13.77 20.69
CA THR A 272 -14.56 15.07 21.26
C THR A 272 -13.05 15.26 21.44
N ASP A 273 -12.30 14.15 21.62
CA ASP A 273 -10.85 14.14 21.86
C ASP A 273 -10.04 13.50 20.72
N GLY A 274 -10.68 13.09 19.60
CA GLY A 274 -9.95 12.44 18.52
C GLY A 274 -10.82 11.87 17.41
N ILE A 275 -10.22 10.98 16.62
CA ILE A 275 -10.88 10.22 15.56
C ILE A 275 -10.78 8.74 15.86
N LEU A 276 -11.89 8.03 15.71
CA LEU A 276 -11.97 6.59 15.73
C LEU A 276 -12.32 6.09 14.32
N GLU A 277 -11.51 5.18 13.79
CA GLU A 277 -11.70 4.54 12.50
C GLU A 277 -12.16 3.10 12.73
N LEU A 278 -13.39 2.79 12.37
CA LEU A 278 -13.91 1.42 12.36
C LEU A 278 -13.53 0.77 11.03
N LEU A 279 -12.98 -0.42 11.11
CA LEU A 279 -12.59 -1.22 9.95
C LEU A 279 -13.54 -2.41 9.76
N PRO A 280 -13.62 -3.00 8.58
CA PRO A 280 -14.43 -4.21 8.35
C PRO A 280 -14.16 -5.29 9.40
N HIS A 281 -15.18 -6.05 9.74
CA HIS A 281 -15.19 -7.10 10.78
C HIS A 281 -15.19 -6.61 12.23
N ASP A 282 -15.17 -5.31 12.50
CA ASP A 282 -15.48 -4.77 13.83
C ASP A 282 -16.98 -4.91 14.10
N ASP A 283 -17.36 -5.34 15.30
CA ASP A 283 -18.79 -5.53 15.65
C ASP A 283 -19.60 -4.21 15.60
N GLN A 284 -18.92 -3.07 15.69
CA GLN A 284 -19.53 -1.74 15.57
C GLN A 284 -19.40 -1.15 14.13
N TYR A 285 -18.81 -1.89 13.20
CA TYR A 285 -18.77 -1.48 11.81
C TYR A 285 -20.17 -1.54 11.21
N PRO A 286 -20.67 -0.48 10.56
CA PRO A 286 -22.06 -0.44 10.07
C PRO A 286 -22.37 -1.60 9.12
N SER A 287 -23.34 -2.44 9.49
CA SER A 287 -23.76 -3.60 8.71
C SER A 287 -24.41 -3.23 7.35
N GLU A 288 -24.90 -2.02 7.22
CA GLU A 288 -25.47 -1.47 5.97
C GLU A 288 -24.45 -0.69 5.13
N SER A 289 -23.18 -0.74 5.50
CA SER A 289 -22.13 0.08 4.89
C SER A 289 -22.09 -0.05 3.36
N GLU A 290 -22.32 -1.22 2.78
CA GLU A 290 -22.40 -1.34 1.32
C GLU A 290 -23.59 -0.60 0.70
N LYS A 291 -24.78 -0.59 1.34
CA LYS A 291 -25.93 0.16 0.86
C LYS A 291 -25.74 1.66 1.08
N VAL A 292 -25.39 2.06 2.29
CA VAL A 292 -25.09 3.44 2.64
C VAL A 292 -23.94 3.97 1.80
N LEU A 293 -22.90 3.17 1.57
CA LEU A 293 -21.75 3.52 0.73
C LEU A 293 -22.11 3.63 -0.74
N LYS A 294 -22.94 2.73 -1.29
CA LYS A 294 -23.46 2.85 -2.67
C LYS A 294 -24.35 4.08 -2.81
N GLU A 295 -25.17 4.39 -1.82
CA GLU A 295 -25.99 5.60 -1.77
C GLU A 295 -25.15 6.87 -1.61
N LEU A 296 -24.12 6.86 -0.77
CA LEU A 296 -23.18 7.97 -0.56
C LEU A 296 -22.28 8.20 -1.78
N ILE A 297 -21.85 7.14 -2.46
CA ILE A 297 -21.10 7.22 -3.72
C ILE A 297 -21.99 7.77 -4.84
N ASN A 298 -23.29 7.48 -4.80
CA ASN A 298 -24.27 7.91 -5.81
C ASN A 298 -24.97 9.23 -5.46
N SER A 299 -24.89 9.71 -4.19
CA SER A 299 -25.49 10.96 -3.81
C SER A 299 -24.79 12.16 -4.46
N SER A 300 -25.56 13.05 -5.03
CA SER A 300 -25.07 14.24 -5.75
C SER A 300 -24.40 15.31 -4.89
N THR A 301 -24.35 15.13 -3.59
CA THR A 301 -23.85 16.11 -2.61
C THR A 301 -22.45 15.81 -2.06
N GLY A 302 -21.82 14.71 -2.42
CA GLY A 302 -20.36 14.43 -2.37
C GLY A 302 -19.57 14.62 -1.08
N THR A 303 -20.13 15.20 -0.05
CA THR A 303 -19.51 15.39 1.27
C THR A 303 -20.33 14.67 2.32
N VAL A 304 -19.88 13.47 2.68
CA VAL A 304 -20.33 12.86 3.93
C VAL A 304 -19.50 13.51 5.03
N SER A 305 -20.17 14.30 5.89
CA SER A 305 -19.56 14.79 7.11
C SER A 305 -19.12 13.60 7.96
N LEU A 306 -17.96 13.72 8.60
CA LEU A 306 -17.59 12.82 9.69
C LEU A 306 -18.78 12.69 10.65
N THR A 307 -19.15 11.47 11.02
CA THR A 307 -20.17 11.26 12.05
C THR A 307 -19.61 11.77 13.36
N GLU A 308 -20.12 12.91 13.81
CA GLU A 308 -19.74 13.48 15.11
C GLU A 308 -20.47 12.74 16.22
N VAL A 309 -19.73 12.33 17.26
CA VAL A 309 -20.28 11.69 18.45
C VAL A 309 -19.90 12.50 19.69
N PRO A 310 -20.84 12.71 20.64
CA PRO A 310 -20.63 13.58 21.80
C PRO A 310 -19.84 12.92 22.93
N TYR A 311 -18.94 12.01 22.59
CA TYR A 311 -18.15 11.21 23.53
C TYR A 311 -16.66 11.37 23.22
N THR A 312 -15.81 11.19 24.24
CA THR A 312 -14.40 10.89 24.04
C THR A 312 -14.25 9.51 23.40
N ILE A 313 -13.08 9.22 22.83
CA ILE A 313 -12.79 7.88 22.30
C ILE A 313 -13.00 6.82 23.37
N GLU A 314 -12.56 7.08 24.59
CA GLU A 314 -12.63 6.11 25.70
C GLU A 314 -14.07 5.87 26.16
N GLU A 315 -14.86 6.94 26.33
CA GLU A 315 -16.29 6.83 26.63
C GLU A 315 -17.04 6.09 25.51
N TRP A 316 -16.75 6.39 24.26
CA TRP A 316 -17.37 5.68 23.15
C TRP A 316 -17.03 4.20 23.18
N LEU A 317 -15.75 3.84 23.40
CA LEU A 317 -15.30 2.45 23.52
C LEU A 317 -15.98 1.72 24.69
N CYS A 318 -16.14 2.39 25.84
CA CYS A 318 -16.86 1.81 27.00
C CYS A 318 -18.35 1.61 26.71
N ASN A 319 -19.01 2.59 26.12
CA ASN A 319 -20.44 2.54 25.79
C ASN A 319 -20.77 1.50 24.69
N ASN A 320 -19.82 1.21 23.82
CA ASN A 320 -19.95 0.28 22.71
C ASN A 320 -19.04 -0.96 22.88
N SER A 321 -18.79 -1.36 24.11
CA SER A 321 -18.05 -2.58 24.47
C SER A 321 -18.82 -3.87 24.23
N HIS A 322 -20.07 -3.78 23.78
CA HIS A 322 -20.89 -4.94 23.43
C HIS A 322 -20.39 -5.53 22.12
N GLY A 323 -19.74 -6.66 22.22
CA GLY A 323 -19.14 -7.37 21.11
C GLY A 323 -17.80 -7.99 21.49
N SER A 324 -17.37 -8.95 20.72
CA SER A 324 -16.10 -9.66 20.94
C SER A 324 -15.06 -9.30 19.88
N ASN A 325 -15.49 -8.73 18.76
CA ASN A 325 -14.65 -8.47 17.60
C ASN A 325 -14.34 -6.99 17.46
N PHE A 326 -13.09 -6.64 17.58
CA PHE A 326 -12.59 -5.27 17.41
C PHE A 326 -11.61 -5.23 16.26
N ASN A 327 -11.82 -4.26 15.35
CA ASN A 327 -10.89 -3.95 14.26
C ASN A 327 -10.96 -2.45 13.99
N ARG A 328 -10.13 -1.69 14.70
CA ARG A 328 -10.24 -0.23 14.74
C ARG A 328 -8.90 0.46 14.96
N ILE A 329 -8.86 1.70 14.54
CA ILE A 329 -7.74 2.60 14.74
C ILE A 329 -8.25 3.82 15.52
N SER A 330 -7.58 4.23 16.57
CA SER A 330 -7.91 5.45 17.31
C SER A 330 -6.76 6.44 17.27
N HIS A 331 -7.09 7.73 17.16
CA HIS A 331 -6.13 8.81 17.13
C HIS A 331 -6.63 9.97 17.98
N LYS A 332 -6.00 10.25 19.14
CA LYS A 332 -6.34 11.39 20.01
C LYS A 332 -5.67 12.67 19.51
N PHE A 333 -6.37 13.81 19.64
CA PHE A 333 -5.80 15.10 19.28
C PHE A 333 -4.80 15.57 20.35
N GLY A 334 -3.67 16.14 19.92
CA GLY A 334 -2.73 16.82 20.79
C GLY A 334 -1.79 15.94 21.61
N ASP A 335 -1.94 14.63 21.61
CA ASP A 335 -1.07 13.72 22.36
C ASP A 335 -0.15 12.92 21.44
N SER A 336 1.15 12.92 21.72
CA SER A 336 2.18 12.23 20.93
C SER A 336 2.12 10.69 20.99
N LEU A 337 1.33 10.13 21.92
CA LEU A 337 1.14 8.67 22.08
C LEU A 337 -0.27 8.23 21.72
N SER A 338 -1.00 9.05 21.01
CA SER A 338 -2.44 8.95 20.84
C SER A 338 -2.92 7.89 19.83
N TYR A 339 -2.02 7.29 19.06
CA TYR A 339 -2.42 6.33 18.06
C TYR A 339 -2.43 4.90 18.61
N ARG A 340 -3.56 4.22 18.43
CA ARG A 340 -3.71 2.83 18.84
C ARG A 340 -4.44 2.02 17.79
N VAL A 341 -3.85 0.91 17.38
CA VAL A 341 -4.55 -0.16 16.63
C VAL A 341 -5.11 -1.14 17.63
N THR A 342 -6.36 -1.54 17.47
CA THR A 342 -6.97 -2.65 18.21
C THR A 342 -7.58 -3.60 17.21
N SER A 343 -7.14 -4.87 17.20
CA SER A 343 -7.67 -5.88 16.31
C SER A 343 -7.54 -7.27 16.94
N ASN A 344 -8.67 -7.96 17.01
CA ASN A 344 -8.77 -9.34 17.49
C ASN A 344 -9.72 -10.20 16.65
N VAL A 345 -10.06 -9.70 15.46
CA VAL A 345 -11.00 -10.36 14.54
C VAL A 345 -10.36 -11.55 13.84
N SER A 346 -11.17 -12.51 13.41
CA SER A 346 -10.72 -13.50 12.45
C SER A 346 -10.78 -12.91 11.05
N LEU A 347 -9.63 -12.62 10.46
CA LEU A 347 -9.58 -12.06 9.12
C LEU A 347 -9.86 -13.15 8.08
N PRO A 348 -10.73 -12.86 7.12
CA PRO A 348 -10.94 -13.75 5.98
C PRO A 348 -9.64 -14.00 5.22
N GLN A 349 -9.59 -15.09 4.46
CA GLN A 349 -8.47 -15.47 3.60
C GLN A 349 -7.15 -15.69 4.38
N GLY A 350 -7.22 -15.98 5.69
CA GLY A 350 -6.05 -16.27 6.51
C GLY A 350 -5.06 -15.10 6.64
N HIS A 351 -5.52 -13.86 6.51
CA HIS A 351 -4.65 -12.70 6.68
C HIS A 351 -4.21 -12.53 8.14
N CYS A 352 -3.00 -11.97 8.34
CA CYS A 352 -2.47 -11.75 9.70
C CYS A 352 -3.10 -10.52 10.36
N LEU A 353 -3.20 -10.58 11.68
CA LEU A 353 -3.58 -9.43 12.51
C LEU A 353 -2.37 -8.50 12.73
N PRO A 354 -2.60 -7.20 13.00
CA PRO A 354 -1.54 -6.31 13.45
C PRO A 354 -1.05 -6.67 14.86
N VAL A 355 0.21 -6.40 15.15
CA VAL A 355 0.70 -6.35 16.54
C VAL A 355 0.17 -5.05 17.16
N THR A 356 -0.60 -5.18 18.22
CA THR A 356 -1.32 -4.04 18.86
C THR A 356 -0.71 -3.62 20.20
N ASP A 357 0.13 -4.45 20.80
CA ASP A 357 0.79 -4.17 22.06
C ASP A 357 1.97 -3.19 21.89
N PRO A 358 1.88 -1.96 22.45
CA PRO A 358 2.94 -0.97 22.35
C PRO A 358 4.25 -1.42 22.99
N VAL A 359 4.20 -2.22 24.05
CA VAL A 359 5.41 -2.76 24.72
C VAL A 359 6.12 -3.71 23.77
N ARG A 360 5.37 -4.60 23.12
CA ARG A 360 5.92 -5.53 22.12
C ARG A 360 6.51 -4.80 20.92
N ILE A 361 5.86 -3.74 20.43
CA ILE A 361 6.39 -2.90 19.34
C ILE A 361 7.68 -2.22 19.76
N GLN A 362 7.72 -1.69 20.98
CA GLN A 362 8.93 -1.06 21.52
C GLN A 362 10.09 -2.07 21.61
N GLU A 363 9.87 -3.26 22.14
CA GLU A 363 10.88 -4.33 22.19
C GLU A 363 11.41 -4.66 20.79
N LEU A 364 10.52 -4.91 19.85
CA LEU A 364 10.87 -5.23 18.46
C LEU A 364 11.60 -4.09 17.73
N SER A 365 11.40 -2.84 18.15
CA SER A 365 12.03 -1.66 17.56
C SER A 365 13.47 -1.44 18.02
N GLN A 366 13.88 -2.08 19.12
CA GLN A 366 15.22 -1.92 19.68
C GLN A 366 16.27 -2.66 18.83
N GLU A 367 17.44 -2.07 18.71
CA GLU A 367 18.60 -2.77 18.17
C GLU A 367 19.08 -3.82 19.18
N LEU A 368 19.37 -5.02 18.71
CA LEU A 368 20.00 -6.04 19.54
C LEU A 368 21.39 -5.54 19.92
N LYS A 369 21.65 -5.36 21.20
CA LYS A 369 23.02 -5.12 21.68
C LYS A 369 23.87 -6.29 21.20
N GLN A 370 24.94 -6.01 20.46
CA GLN A 370 25.93 -7.02 20.14
C GLN A 370 26.41 -7.60 21.47
N GLN A 371 26.13 -8.85 21.73
CA GLN A 371 26.84 -9.61 22.77
C GLN A 371 28.25 -9.80 22.20
N LEU A 372 29.18 -8.96 22.71
CA LEU A 372 30.63 -9.11 22.55
C LEU A 372 31.09 -10.38 23.22
#